data_276ae8b7382e67b35234b13850a0050a
#
_entry.id   276ae8b7382e67b35234b13850a0050a
#
_cell.length_a   1.000
_cell.length_b   1.000
_cell.length_c   1.000
_cell.angle_alpha   90.00
_cell.angle_beta   90.00
_cell.angle_gamma   90.00
#
_symmetry.space_group_name_H-M   'P 1'
#
loop_
_entity.id
_entity.type
_entity.pdbx_description
1 polymer ?
#
loop_
_entity_poly.entity_id
_entity_poly.type
_entity_poly.pdbx_seq_one_letter_code
_entity_poly.pdbx_strand_id
1 'polypeptide(L)'
;GVKVLPISVASEGFFGLSISREGGGPAVVVNTWGRISVERWIFTAAHELGHLLLHPGAFDAADGAERAAEEKEADRFAAELLLPEAGFRKEWASAAGLSFVDRVLTVKRMYRVSYKTILFRLADSSPMQRKIWGRFQAEFKSRSGGTLRNHAEPEGLDPVAFGPATVRAADEPDRLLPVDFTEDRFRLLVRRAVERD
;
A
#
# COMPACT_ATOMS: atom_id res chain seq x y z
N GLY A 1 6.84 5.84 -19.95
CA GLY A 1 6.28 5.80 -18.60
C GLY A 1 6.05 4.38 -18.10
N VAL A 2 5.88 4.19 -16.80
CA VAL A 2 5.56 2.87 -16.23
C VAL A 2 4.11 2.52 -16.52
N LYS A 3 3.87 1.31 -17.01
CA LYS A 3 2.51 0.77 -17.19
C LYS A 3 2.04 0.20 -15.86
N VAL A 4 0.79 0.45 -15.48
CA VAL A 4 0.18 -0.19 -14.31
C VAL A 4 -0.94 -1.11 -14.79
N LEU A 5 -0.83 -2.38 -14.44
CA LEU A 5 -1.72 -3.45 -14.88
C LEU A 5 -2.42 -4.08 -13.66
N PRO A 6 -3.69 -3.80 -13.43
CA PRO A 6 -4.44 -4.55 -12.42
C PRO A 6 -4.81 -5.92 -12.98
N ILE A 7 -4.69 -6.90 -12.12
CA ILE A 7 -5.17 -8.26 -12.38
C ILE A 7 -5.99 -8.73 -11.19
N SER A 8 -6.88 -9.69 -11.38
CA SER A 8 -7.60 -10.30 -10.28
C SER A 8 -7.22 -11.78 -10.19
N VAL A 9 -6.40 -12.10 -9.20
CA VAL A 9 -5.95 -13.47 -8.92
C VAL A 9 -6.38 -13.86 -7.50
N ALA A 10 -7.08 -14.97 -7.36
CA ALA A 10 -7.53 -15.48 -6.07
C ALA A 10 -6.35 -16.05 -5.26
N SER A 11 -5.53 -15.17 -4.70
CA SER A 11 -4.36 -15.51 -3.89
C SER A 11 -4.19 -14.54 -2.73
N GLU A 12 -4.08 -15.05 -1.52
CA GLU A 12 -3.78 -14.25 -0.32
C GLU A 12 -2.28 -13.93 -0.17
N GLY A 13 -1.41 -14.61 -0.92
CA GLY A 13 0.04 -14.43 -0.88
C GLY A 13 0.63 -13.65 -2.06
N PHE A 14 -0.17 -13.36 -3.09
CA PHE A 14 0.28 -12.59 -4.26
C PHE A 14 -0.41 -11.23 -4.27
N PHE A 15 0.37 -10.16 -4.16
CA PHE A 15 -0.13 -8.78 -4.14
C PHE A 15 0.22 -8.02 -5.41
N GLY A 16 1.39 -8.24 -5.98
CA GLY A 16 1.86 -7.58 -7.18
C GLY A 16 3.21 -8.11 -7.64
N LEU A 17 3.69 -7.57 -8.72
CA LEU A 17 5.05 -7.73 -9.23
C LEU A 17 5.45 -6.56 -10.12
N SER A 18 6.73 -6.32 -10.25
CA SER A 18 7.32 -5.39 -11.21
C SER A 18 7.93 -6.14 -12.40
N ILE A 19 7.90 -5.51 -13.55
CA ILE A 19 8.50 -6.02 -14.79
C ILE A 19 9.49 -4.97 -15.28
N SER A 20 10.76 -5.35 -15.38
CA SER A 20 11.84 -4.47 -15.83
C SER A 20 11.69 -4.10 -17.30
N ARG A 21 12.49 -3.14 -17.76
CA ARG A 21 12.57 -2.77 -19.19
C ARG A 21 13.00 -3.96 -20.05
N GLU A 22 13.90 -4.78 -19.59
CA GLU A 22 14.42 -5.96 -20.28
C GLU A 22 13.35 -7.05 -20.42
N GLY A 23 12.44 -7.16 -19.45
CA GLY A 23 11.28 -8.06 -19.49
C GLY A 23 10.08 -7.57 -20.31
N GLY A 24 10.24 -6.47 -21.09
CA GLY A 24 9.15 -5.89 -21.88
C GLY A 24 8.36 -4.79 -21.17
N GLY A 25 8.81 -4.36 -19.96
CA GLY A 25 8.27 -3.24 -19.19
C GLY A 25 8.88 -1.88 -19.60
N PRO A 26 8.98 -0.91 -18.68
CA PRO A 26 8.65 -1.06 -17.26
C PRO A 26 7.15 -1.14 -16.98
N ALA A 27 6.77 -2.06 -16.13
CA ALA A 27 5.39 -2.23 -15.70
C ALA A 27 5.29 -2.66 -14.23
N VAL A 28 4.17 -2.28 -13.61
CA VAL A 28 3.75 -2.73 -12.29
C VAL A 28 2.45 -3.48 -12.43
N VAL A 29 2.40 -4.69 -11.92
CA VAL A 29 1.19 -5.50 -11.84
C VAL A 29 0.68 -5.47 -10.41
N VAL A 30 -0.63 -5.23 -10.23
CA VAL A 30 -1.26 -5.18 -8.90
C VAL A 30 -2.43 -6.14 -8.85
N ASN A 31 -2.45 -6.99 -7.84
CA ASN A 31 -3.58 -7.89 -7.62
C ASN A 31 -4.73 -7.13 -6.96
N THR A 32 -5.81 -6.92 -7.70
CA THR A 32 -7.02 -6.23 -7.26
C THR A 32 -8.15 -7.20 -6.88
N TRP A 33 -7.81 -8.41 -6.47
CA TRP A 33 -8.79 -9.38 -5.98
C TRP A 33 -9.62 -8.82 -4.83
N GLY A 34 -10.95 -9.02 -4.85
CA GLY A 34 -11.88 -8.39 -3.93
C GLY A 34 -11.71 -8.68 -2.44
N ARG A 35 -10.81 -9.62 -2.06
CA ARG A 35 -10.41 -9.84 -0.66
C ARG A 35 -9.20 -9.02 -0.22
N ILE A 36 -8.55 -8.33 -1.15
CA ILE A 36 -7.42 -7.44 -0.87
C ILE A 36 -7.94 -6.02 -0.78
N SER A 37 -7.62 -5.30 0.29
CA SER A 37 -8.07 -3.92 0.47
C SER A 37 -7.45 -2.97 -0.56
N VAL A 38 -8.16 -1.90 -0.89
CA VAL A 38 -7.68 -0.84 -1.80
C VAL A 38 -6.39 -0.21 -1.29
N GLU A 39 -6.27 -0.01 0.01
CA GLU A 39 -5.04 0.50 0.63
C GLU A 39 -3.85 -0.43 0.37
N ARG A 40 -4.08 -1.74 0.31
CA ARG A 40 -3.04 -2.70 -0.06
C ARG A 40 -2.69 -2.60 -1.54
N TRP A 41 -3.67 -2.38 -2.43
CA TRP A 41 -3.39 -2.14 -3.86
C TRP A 41 -2.48 -0.92 -4.05
N ILE A 42 -2.82 0.20 -3.38
CA ILE A 42 -2.06 1.45 -3.43
C ILE A 42 -0.63 1.22 -2.92
N PHE A 43 -0.49 0.55 -1.76
CA PHE A 43 0.83 0.25 -1.20
C PHE A 43 1.65 -0.66 -2.12
N THR A 44 1.03 -1.72 -2.65
CA THR A 44 1.68 -2.64 -3.58
C THR A 44 2.18 -1.90 -4.84
N ALA A 45 1.35 -1.05 -5.44
CA ALA A 45 1.78 -0.28 -6.60
C ALA A 45 2.99 0.61 -6.32
N ALA A 46 3.04 1.24 -5.15
CA ALA A 46 4.18 2.05 -4.72
C ALA A 46 5.43 1.20 -4.41
N HIS A 47 5.26 0.04 -3.81
CA HIS A 47 6.32 -0.92 -3.51
C HIS A 47 6.98 -1.45 -4.79
N GLU A 48 6.16 -1.90 -5.76
CA GLU A 48 6.65 -2.39 -7.06
C GLU A 48 7.32 -1.27 -7.88
N LEU A 49 6.84 -0.03 -7.76
CA LEU A 49 7.56 1.12 -8.31
C LEU A 49 8.93 1.31 -7.65
N GLY A 50 9.02 1.08 -6.34
CA GLY A 50 10.29 1.07 -5.60
C GLY A 50 11.29 0.09 -6.20
N HIS A 51 10.87 -1.14 -6.49
CA HIS A 51 11.72 -2.13 -7.15
C HIS A 51 12.20 -1.65 -8.52
N LEU A 52 11.32 -1.08 -9.34
CA LEU A 52 11.70 -0.58 -10.66
C LEU A 52 12.73 0.56 -10.62
N LEU A 53 12.72 1.38 -9.57
CA LEU A 53 13.58 2.54 -9.45
C LEU A 53 14.90 2.25 -8.72
N LEU A 54 14.86 1.39 -7.71
CA LEU A 54 15.99 1.13 -6.82
C LEU A 54 16.76 -0.14 -7.21
N HIS A 55 16.07 -1.12 -7.79
CA HIS A 55 16.61 -2.45 -8.06
C HIS A 55 16.47 -2.86 -9.53
N PRO A 56 17.02 -2.08 -10.48
CA PRO A 56 16.81 -2.35 -11.91
C PRO A 56 17.41 -3.68 -12.39
N GLY A 57 18.37 -4.24 -11.63
CA GLY A 57 19.01 -5.54 -11.91
C GLY A 57 18.53 -6.72 -11.06
N ALA A 58 17.58 -6.51 -10.15
CA ALA A 58 17.15 -7.52 -9.16
C ALA A 58 16.44 -8.76 -9.74
N PHE A 59 16.22 -8.80 -11.04
CA PHE A 59 15.60 -9.93 -11.73
C PHE A 59 16.61 -11.06 -12.03
N ASP A 60 17.91 -10.80 -11.88
CA ASP A 60 18.97 -11.78 -11.96
C ASP A 60 19.27 -12.30 -10.55
N ALA A 61 18.93 -13.54 -10.29
CA ALA A 61 19.28 -14.44 -9.17
C ALA A 61 20.01 -13.83 -7.93
N ALA A 62 19.41 -12.82 -7.28
CA ALA A 62 19.88 -12.36 -5.97
C ALA A 62 19.78 -13.48 -4.93
N ASP A 63 20.74 -13.58 -4.03
CA ASP A 63 20.63 -14.49 -2.89
C ASP A 63 19.48 -14.06 -1.94
N GLY A 64 19.10 -14.94 -1.02
CA GLY A 64 17.95 -14.67 -0.13
C GLY A 64 18.18 -13.47 0.80
N ALA A 65 19.41 -13.12 1.15
CA ALA A 65 19.73 -11.99 2.03
C ALA A 65 19.66 -10.66 1.26
N GLU A 66 20.16 -10.63 0.04
CA GLU A 66 20.08 -9.47 -0.86
C GLU A 66 18.63 -9.16 -1.19
N ARG A 67 17.83 -10.16 -1.55
CA ARG A 67 16.38 -10.01 -1.79
C ARG A 67 15.66 -9.46 -0.57
N ALA A 68 15.97 -9.92 0.63
CA ALA A 68 15.37 -9.41 1.86
C ALA A 68 15.73 -7.94 2.17
N ALA A 69 16.89 -7.47 1.72
CA ALA A 69 17.28 -6.06 1.81
C ALA A 69 16.51 -5.21 0.81
N GLU A 70 16.41 -5.66 -0.43
CA GLU A 70 15.65 -4.98 -1.50
C GLU A 70 14.17 -4.83 -1.15
N GLU A 71 13.53 -5.87 -0.58
CA GLU A 71 12.15 -5.80 -0.10
C GLU A 71 11.95 -4.69 0.96
N LYS A 72 12.90 -4.58 1.90
CA LYS A 72 12.86 -3.52 2.92
C LYS A 72 13.04 -2.13 2.32
N GLU A 73 13.88 -1.98 1.31
CA GLU A 73 14.09 -0.72 0.61
C GLU A 73 12.84 -0.32 -0.18
N ALA A 74 12.21 -1.26 -0.87
CA ALA A 74 10.95 -1.04 -1.58
C ALA A 74 9.80 -0.69 -0.62
N ASP A 75 9.70 -1.37 0.52
CA ASP A 75 8.74 -1.04 1.59
C ASP A 75 8.95 0.37 2.13
N ARG A 76 10.22 0.75 2.37
CA ARG A 76 10.58 2.09 2.84
C ARG A 76 10.25 3.15 1.79
N PHE A 77 10.60 2.90 0.53
CA PHE A 77 10.24 3.78 -0.59
C PHE A 77 8.72 4.00 -0.65
N ALA A 78 7.93 2.93 -0.62
CA ALA A 78 6.47 3.01 -0.64
C ALA A 78 5.92 3.81 0.55
N ALA A 79 6.45 3.57 1.75
CA ALA A 79 6.03 4.28 2.95
C ALA A 79 6.37 5.79 2.87
N GLU A 80 7.54 6.17 2.37
CA GLU A 80 7.92 7.59 2.21
C GLU A 80 7.13 8.27 1.11
N LEU A 81 6.89 7.58 -0.01
CA LEU A 81 6.11 8.11 -1.12
C LEU A 81 4.66 8.39 -0.72
N LEU A 82 4.02 7.45 -0.02
CA LEU A 82 2.60 7.53 0.33
C LEU A 82 2.34 8.34 1.61
N LEU A 83 3.28 8.34 2.53
CA LEU A 83 3.17 9.00 3.84
C LEU A 83 4.46 9.76 4.17
N PRO A 84 4.75 10.88 3.50
CA PRO A 84 5.95 11.68 3.74
C PRO A 84 6.04 12.14 5.20
N GLU A 85 7.22 12.00 5.82
CA GLU A 85 7.45 12.24 7.24
C GLU A 85 6.96 13.61 7.72
N ALA A 86 7.29 14.68 7.00
CA ALA A 86 6.90 16.04 7.39
C ALA A 86 5.38 16.24 7.38
N GLY A 87 4.70 15.70 6.36
CA GLY A 87 3.24 15.73 6.28
C GLY A 87 2.59 14.90 7.38
N PHE A 88 3.10 13.69 7.59
CA PHE A 88 2.63 12.82 8.67
C PHE A 88 2.73 13.48 10.04
N ARG A 89 3.88 14.05 10.40
CA ARG A 89 4.07 14.74 11.69
C ARG A 89 3.08 15.87 11.89
N LYS A 90 2.86 16.68 10.87
CA LYS A 90 1.90 17.78 10.91
C LYS A 90 0.48 17.28 11.19
N GLU A 91 0.01 16.32 10.40
CA GLU A 91 -1.36 15.80 10.53
C GLU A 91 -1.53 14.98 11.83
N TRP A 92 -0.49 14.26 12.22
CA TRP A 92 -0.47 13.57 13.49
C TRP A 92 -0.58 14.54 14.67
N ALA A 93 0.10 15.66 14.65
CA ALA A 93 0.03 16.68 15.68
C ALA A 93 -1.35 17.36 15.72
N SER A 94 -1.91 17.70 14.57
CA SER A 94 -3.24 18.33 14.50
C SER A 94 -4.36 17.44 15.01
N ALA A 95 -4.21 16.11 14.93
CA ALA A 95 -5.15 15.13 15.46
C ALA A 95 -4.92 14.76 16.95
N ALA A 96 -4.10 15.51 17.71
CA ALA A 96 -3.69 15.15 19.07
C ALA A 96 -4.84 15.06 20.08
N GLY A 97 -5.96 15.76 19.86
CA GLY A 97 -7.15 15.72 20.72
C GLY A 97 -8.03 14.48 20.56
N LEU A 98 -7.74 13.62 19.57
CA LEU A 98 -8.53 12.43 19.33
C LEU A 98 -8.02 11.23 20.15
N SER A 99 -8.87 10.19 20.32
CA SER A 99 -8.43 8.90 20.83
C SER A 99 -7.34 8.31 19.92
N PHE A 100 -6.55 7.37 20.42
CA PHE A 100 -5.46 6.82 19.60
C PHE A 100 -5.96 6.14 18.33
N VAL A 101 -7.05 5.37 18.41
CA VAL A 101 -7.68 4.74 17.25
C VAL A 101 -8.21 5.78 16.27
N ASP A 102 -8.97 6.79 16.75
CA ASP A 102 -9.51 7.84 15.89
C ASP A 102 -8.40 8.64 15.19
N ARG A 103 -7.33 8.92 15.89
CA ARG A 103 -6.15 9.60 15.37
C ARG A 103 -5.51 8.81 14.21
N VAL A 104 -5.31 7.51 14.41
CA VAL A 104 -4.80 6.61 13.37
C VAL A 104 -5.75 6.58 12.17
N LEU A 105 -7.06 6.41 12.39
CA LEU A 105 -8.06 6.33 11.33
C LEU A 105 -8.23 7.67 10.59
N THR A 106 -8.10 8.80 11.28
CA THR A 106 -8.14 10.12 10.65
C THR A 106 -6.96 10.32 9.70
N VAL A 107 -5.74 10.05 10.17
CA VAL A 107 -4.53 10.22 9.34
C VAL A 107 -4.51 9.22 8.18
N LYS A 108 -4.91 7.97 8.41
CA LYS A 108 -5.05 6.96 7.37
C LYS A 108 -5.95 7.44 6.23
N ARG A 109 -7.13 8.01 6.55
CA ARG A 109 -8.07 8.53 5.55
C ARG A 109 -7.49 9.67 4.72
N MET A 110 -6.75 10.57 5.35
CA MET A 110 -6.13 11.73 4.67
C MET A 110 -5.12 11.28 3.61
N TYR A 111 -4.32 10.26 3.94
CA TYR A 111 -3.27 9.75 3.05
C TYR A 111 -3.70 8.55 2.20
N ARG A 112 -4.90 8.00 2.43
CA ARG A 112 -5.41 6.81 1.74
C ARG A 112 -4.47 5.60 1.85
N VAL A 113 -3.92 5.43 3.04
CA VAL A 113 -3.01 4.31 3.38
C VAL A 113 -3.66 3.38 4.40
N SER A 114 -3.11 2.17 4.55
CA SER A 114 -3.55 1.25 5.60
C SER A 114 -3.27 1.81 7.00
N TYR A 115 -4.13 1.51 7.97
CA TYR A 115 -3.85 1.77 9.38
C TYR A 115 -2.51 1.17 9.80
N LYS A 116 -2.11 0.06 9.20
CA LYS A 116 -0.81 -0.58 9.44
C LYS A 116 0.35 0.33 9.04
N THR A 117 0.24 1.04 7.91
CA THR A 117 1.26 2.01 7.47
C THR A 117 1.44 3.11 8.50
N ILE A 118 0.34 3.62 9.09
CA ILE A 118 0.41 4.61 10.17
C ILE A 118 1.11 4.02 11.42
N LEU A 119 0.73 2.79 11.82
CA LEU A 119 1.33 2.14 12.98
C LEU A 119 2.82 1.85 12.77
N PHE A 120 3.24 1.42 11.57
CA PHE A 120 4.64 1.24 11.23
C PHE A 120 5.41 2.56 11.34
N ARG A 121 4.89 3.64 10.78
CA ARG A 121 5.53 4.96 10.86
C ARG A 121 5.70 5.43 12.31
N LEU A 122 4.71 5.23 13.16
CA LEU A 122 4.80 5.52 14.59
C LEU A 122 5.83 4.63 15.30
N ALA A 123 5.93 3.38 14.87
CA ALA A 123 6.83 2.39 15.45
C ALA A 123 8.30 2.68 15.09
N ASP A 124 8.60 3.12 13.89
CA ASP A 124 9.95 3.51 13.46
C ASP A 124 10.49 4.69 14.29
N SER A 125 9.60 5.58 14.71
CA SER A 125 9.95 6.75 15.53
C SER A 125 10.00 6.44 17.05
N SER A 126 9.77 5.19 17.46
CA SER A 126 9.60 4.83 18.87
C SER A 126 10.30 3.54 19.26
N PRO A 127 11.06 3.51 20.36
CA PRO A 127 11.61 2.28 20.92
C PRO A 127 10.53 1.30 21.44
N MET A 128 9.26 1.66 21.37
CA MET A 128 8.12 0.90 21.90
C MET A 128 7.25 0.26 20.83
N GLN A 129 7.81 -0.23 19.73
CA GLN A 129 7.09 -0.83 18.59
C GLN A 129 5.92 -1.75 18.99
N ARG A 130 6.19 -2.76 19.83
CA ARG A 130 5.16 -3.74 20.25
C ARG A 130 4.00 -3.11 21.02
N LYS A 131 4.23 -2.04 21.77
CA LYS A 131 3.19 -1.36 22.55
C LYS A 131 2.22 -0.59 21.66
N ILE A 132 2.70 -0.04 20.56
CA ILE A 132 1.86 0.70 19.59
C ILE A 132 0.80 -0.21 18.98
N TRP A 133 1.22 -1.38 18.51
CA TRP A 133 0.30 -2.37 17.94
C TRP A 133 -0.70 -2.90 18.96
N GLY A 134 -0.21 -3.30 20.13
CA GLY A 134 -1.05 -3.79 21.22
C GLY A 134 -2.06 -2.74 21.70
N ARG A 135 -1.66 -1.48 21.81
CA ARG A 135 -2.55 -0.37 22.16
C ARG A 135 -3.65 -0.20 21.13
N PHE A 136 -3.32 -0.17 19.85
CA PHE A 136 -4.31 -0.04 18.78
C PHE A 136 -5.32 -1.18 18.81
N GLN A 137 -4.85 -2.42 18.90
CA GLN A 137 -5.71 -3.60 18.92
C GLN A 137 -6.65 -3.63 20.13
N ALA A 138 -6.13 -3.28 21.32
CA ALA A 138 -6.92 -3.26 22.55
C ALA A 138 -8.00 -2.17 22.52
N GLU A 139 -7.65 -0.95 22.10
CA GLU A 139 -8.57 0.17 22.01
C GLU A 139 -9.61 -0.05 20.90
N PHE A 140 -9.20 -0.58 19.73
CA PHE A 140 -10.10 -0.92 18.65
C PHE A 140 -11.11 -2.02 19.07
N LYS A 141 -10.63 -3.08 19.73
CA LYS A 141 -11.49 -4.13 20.26
C LYS A 141 -12.52 -3.61 21.25
N SER A 142 -12.09 -2.75 22.18
CA SER A 142 -12.99 -2.14 23.19
C SER A 142 -14.10 -1.32 22.53
N ARG A 143 -13.80 -0.66 21.41
CA ARG A 143 -14.72 0.22 20.72
C ARG A 143 -15.66 -0.53 19.75
N SER A 144 -15.12 -1.48 18.99
CA SER A 144 -15.86 -2.17 17.91
C SER A 144 -16.48 -3.50 18.34
N GLY A 145 -16.16 -3.98 19.55
CA GLY A 145 -16.59 -5.29 20.04
C GLY A 145 -15.88 -6.47 19.38
N GLY A 146 -14.97 -6.23 18.41
CA GLY A 146 -14.29 -7.27 17.64
C GLY A 146 -12.79 -7.01 17.46
N THR A 147 -12.06 -8.06 17.09
CA THR A 147 -10.65 -7.95 16.70
C THR A 147 -10.51 -7.83 15.19
N LEU A 148 -9.56 -7.03 14.72
CA LEU A 148 -9.19 -6.99 13.31
C LEU A 148 -8.56 -8.32 12.91
N ARG A 149 -9.13 -8.98 11.91
CA ARG A 149 -8.50 -10.15 11.26
C ARG A 149 -7.29 -9.70 10.43
N ASN A 150 -6.39 -10.62 10.09
CA ASN A 150 -5.10 -10.32 9.46
C ASN A 150 -5.16 -9.43 8.21
N HIS A 151 -6.25 -9.48 7.44
CA HIS A 151 -6.43 -8.68 6.22
C HIS A 151 -7.55 -7.65 6.33
N ALA A 152 -8.15 -7.47 7.52
CA ALA A 152 -9.21 -6.49 7.71
C ALA A 152 -8.63 -5.07 7.74
N GLU A 153 -9.22 -4.18 6.97
CA GLU A 153 -8.91 -2.76 6.95
C GLU A 153 -10.09 -2.00 7.57
N PRO A 154 -9.92 -1.37 8.76
CA PRO A 154 -10.97 -0.58 9.35
C PRO A 154 -11.22 0.66 8.49
N GLU A 155 -12.48 0.96 8.22
CA GLU A 155 -12.86 2.07 7.35
C GLU A 155 -12.12 2.01 5.99
N GLY A 156 -12.12 0.82 5.37
CA GLY A 156 -11.46 0.57 4.10
C GLY A 156 -12.02 1.47 2.98
N LEU A 157 -11.17 1.80 2.03
CA LEU A 157 -11.57 2.51 0.83
C LEU A 157 -12.51 1.65 0.00
N ASP A 158 -13.50 2.28 -0.63
CA ASP A 158 -14.47 1.59 -1.48
C ASP A 158 -13.79 1.10 -2.78
N PRO A 159 -13.74 -0.22 -3.03
CA PRO A 159 -13.17 -0.74 -4.26
C PRO A 159 -13.84 -0.23 -5.53
N VAL A 160 -15.13 0.10 -5.47
CA VAL A 160 -15.88 0.63 -6.64
C VAL A 160 -15.42 2.04 -6.98
N ALA A 161 -15.09 2.85 -5.97
CA ALA A 161 -14.61 4.21 -6.17
C ALA A 161 -13.14 4.30 -6.58
N PHE A 162 -12.33 3.29 -6.25
CA PHE A 162 -10.89 3.28 -6.48
C PHE A 162 -10.42 2.20 -7.46
N GLY A 163 -11.25 1.20 -7.67
CA GLY A 163 -10.95 0.13 -8.60
C GLY A 163 -11.16 0.58 -10.04
N PRO A 164 -10.56 -0.14 -10.98
CA PRO A 164 -11.01 -0.09 -12.36
C PRO A 164 -12.51 -0.41 -12.38
N ALA A 165 -13.25 0.16 -13.34
CA ALA A 165 -14.69 -0.07 -13.53
C ALA A 165 -15.12 -1.57 -13.58
N THR A 166 -14.19 -2.44 -13.39
CA THR A 166 -14.25 -3.90 -13.50
C THR A 166 -13.72 -4.63 -12.26
N VAL A 167 -13.69 -3.99 -11.07
CA VAL A 167 -13.46 -4.75 -9.83
C VAL A 167 -14.54 -5.80 -9.70
N ARG A 168 -14.14 -7.05 -9.81
CA ARG A 168 -15.05 -8.18 -9.77
C ARG A 168 -15.30 -8.62 -8.34
N ALA A 169 -16.46 -9.24 -8.13
CA ALA A 169 -16.76 -9.98 -6.92
C ALA A 169 -15.63 -10.99 -6.61
N ALA A 170 -15.44 -11.27 -5.32
CA ALA A 170 -14.36 -12.13 -4.82
C ALA A 170 -14.32 -13.55 -5.44
N ASP A 171 -15.39 -13.95 -6.13
CA ASP A 171 -15.60 -15.29 -6.68
C ASP A 171 -15.30 -15.43 -8.18
N GLU A 172 -14.87 -14.34 -8.85
CA GLU A 172 -14.48 -14.38 -10.27
C GLU A 172 -12.97 -14.18 -10.46
N PRO A 173 -12.15 -15.25 -10.45
CA PRO A 173 -10.72 -15.17 -10.71
C PRO A 173 -10.39 -15.02 -12.21
N ASP A 174 -9.19 -14.51 -12.48
CA ASP A 174 -8.43 -14.71 -13.73
C ASP A 174 -8.88 -13.97 -15.00
N ARG A 175 -9.04 -12.64 -14.92
CA ARG A 175 -9.01 -11.81 -16.14
C ARG A 175 -8.01 -10.67 -16.03
N LEU A 176 -7.15 -10.58 -17.04
CA LEU A 176 -6.43 -9.34 -17.37
C LEU A 176 -7.46 -8.36 -17.95
N LEU A 177 -7.67 -7.24 -17.28
CA LEU A 177 -8.61 -6.23 -17.72
C LEU A 177 -7.86 -4.96 -18.13
N PRO A 178 -8.17 -4.38 -19.30
CA PRO A 178 -7.70 -3.04 -19.61
C PRO A 178 -8.25 -2.06 -18.56
N VAL A 179 -7.40 -1.18 -18.07
CA VAL A 179 -7.73 -0.23 -17.03
C VAL A 179 -7.91 1.13 -17.64
N ASP A 180 -9.13 1.66 -17.56
CA ASP A 180 -9.34 3.10 -17.57
C ASP A 180 -9.11 3.65 -16.16
N PHE A 181 -7.91 4.11 -15.90
CA PHE A 181 -7.63 4.89 -14.71
C PHE A 181 -8.25 6.27 -14.89
N THR A 182 -9.38 6.51 -14.26
CA THR A 182 -9.83 7.88 -14.03
C THR A 182 -8.75 8.63 -13.26
N GLU A 183 -8.59 9.92 -13.55
CA GLU A 183 -7.54 10.78 -13.00
C GLU A 183 -7.63 10.87 -11.47
N ASP A 184 -6.97 9.97 -10.75
CA ASP A 184 -6.83 10.10 -9.33
C ASP A 184 -5.43 10.66 -8.96
N ARG A 185 -5.31 11.11 -7.72
CA ARG A 185 -4.08 11.71 -7.18
C ARG A 185 -2.89 10.75 -7.24
N PHE A 186 -3.10 9.43 -7.16
CA PHE A 186 -2.04 8.44 -7.25
C PHE A 186 -1.48 8.36 -8.67
N ARG A 187 -2.34 8.34 -9.69
CA ARG A 187 -1.93 8.42 -11.09
C ARG A 187 -1.12 9.69 -11.37
N LEU A 188 -1.57 10.81 -10.81
CA LEU A 188 -0.85 12.09 -10.92
C LEU A 188 0.52 12.06 -10.22
N LEU A 189 0.63 11.42 -9.05
CA LEU A 189 1.89 11.30 -8.30
C LEU A 189 2.86 10.35 -8.99
N VAL A 190 2.40 9.19 -9.45
CA VAL A 190 3.22 8.23 -10.21
C VAL A 190 3.70 8.87 -11.51
N ARG A 191 2.81 9.55 -12.23
CA ARG A 191 3.15 10.27 -13.46
C ARG A 191 4.21 11.36 -13.20
N ARG A 192 4.04 12.16 -12.16
CA ARG A 192 5.01 13.22 -11.78
C ARG A 192 6.34 12.66 -11.29
N ALA A 193 6.36 11.49 -10.66
CA ALA A 193 7.61 10.85 -10.23
C ALA A 193 8.41 10.30 -11.43
N VAL A 194 7.72 9.86 -12.48
CA VAL A 194 8.32 9.25 -13.69
C VAL A 194 8.63 10.27 -14.79
N GLU A 195 7.90 11.39 -14.88
CA GLU A 195 8.08 12.44 -15.92
C GLU A 195 9.11 13.52 -15.53
N ARG A 196 9.77 13.41 -14.38
CA ARG A 196 10.80 14.36 -13.91
C ARG A 196 12.23 14.00 -14.29
N ASP A 197 12.43 12.93 -15.04
CA ASP A 197 13.66 12.59 -15.75
C ASP A 197 13.47 12.87 -17.27
#